data_5b1c63d60a8bbef75c0fdecbbc9f8bb0
#
_entry.id   5b1c63d60a8bbef75c0fdecbbc9f8bb0
#
_cell.length_a   1.000
_cell.length_b   1.000
_cell.length_c   1.000
_cell.angle_alpha   90.00
_cell.angle_beta   90.00
_cell.angle_gamma   90.00
#
_symmetry.space_group_name_H-M   'P 1'
#
loop_
_entity.id
_entity.type
_entity.pdbx_description
1 polymer ?
#
loop_
_entity_poly.entity_id
_entity_poly.type
_entity_poly.pdbx_seq_one_letter_code
_entity_poly.pdbx_strand_id
1 'polypeptide(L)'
;MQSGDNEKTDTEVREILDYYKGLPERGSQEVIVSMLRELQDVCGWIGPSVLEEAAQTAGVKESLIEIIMKRYPSLKKSPYVHEITVCTGQNCASRDNLKLLQELRQRLKIGGDGISQDGRIYMKTRACLKQCRTTPNIMVDGKIYSGKSVKEIVSMVTGHGTHI
;
A
#
# COMPACT_ATOMS: atom_id res chain seq x y z
N MET A 1 -13.93 -8.93 10.76
CA MET A 1 -12.91 -8.82 11.78
C MET A 1 -11.69 -8.06 11.33
N GLN A 2 -11.17 -8.34 10.17
CA GLN A 2 -9.98 -7.64 9.70
C GLN A 2 -10.23 -6.24 9.19
N SER A 3 -11.46 -5.90 8.81
CA SER A 3 -11.77 -4.58 8.27
C SER A 3 -11.64 -3.46 9.30
N GLY A 4 -12.02 -3.70 10.54
CA GLY A 4 -11.93 -2.69 11.59
C GLY A 4 -10.50 -2.35 11.96
N ASP A 5 -9.64 -3.35 11.99
CA ASP A 5 -8.23 -3.15 12.32
C ASP A 5 -7.51 -2.39 11.21
N ASN A 6 -7.88 -2.66 9.95
CA ASN A 6 -7.30 -1.94 8.82
C ASN A 6 -7.68 -0.47 8.82
N GLU A 7 -8.93 -0.15 9.12
CA GLU A 7 -9.38 1.25 9.18
C GLU A 7 -8.66 2.03 10.27
N LYS A 8 -8.46 1.41 11.42
CA LYS A 8 -7.73 2.03 12.52
C LYS A 8 -6.28 2.27 12.15
N THR A 9 -5.64 1.28 11.57
CA THR A 9 -4.26 1.39 11.10
C THR A 9 -4.11 2.48 10.04
N ASP A 10 -5.05 2.53 9.09
CA ASP A 10 -5.03 3.57 8.07
C ASP A 10 -5.17 4.98 8.65
N THR A 11 -6.02 5.14 9.66
CA THR A 11 -6.19 6.42 10.34
C THR A 11 -4.92 6.84 11.06
N GLU A 12 -4.31 5.92 11.80
CA GLU A 12 -3.06 6.18 12.53
C GLU A 12 -1.92 6.53 11.55
N VAL A 13 -1.82 5.82 10.45
CA VAL A 13 -0.82 6.11 9.41
C VAL A 13 -1.01 7.54 8.88
N ARG A 14 -2.24 7.92 8.58
CA ARG A 14 -2.52 9.27 8.07
C ARG A 14 -2.17 10.34 9.09
N GLU A 15 -2.47 10.12 10.35
CA GLU A 15 -2.14 11.06 11.42
C GLU A 15 -0.63 11.26 11.53
N ILE A 16 0.13 10.18 11.45
CA ILE A 16 1.59 10.24 11.47
C ILE A 16 2.11 11.01 10.25
N LEU A 17 1.63 10.67 9.06
CA LEU A 17 2.06 11.34 7.83
C LEU A 17 1.72 12.84 7.85
N ASP A 18 0.53 13.20 8.31
CA ASP A 18 0.11 14.59 8.39
C ASP A 18 0.99 15.39 9.37
N TYR A 19 1.34 14.77 10.48
CA TYR A 19 2.24 15.38 11.46
C TYR A 19 3.60 15.71 10.83
N TYR A 20 4.21 14.71 10.20
CA TYR A 20 5.54 14.89 9.60
C TYR A 20 5.53 15.82 8.38
N LYS A 21 4.43 15.82 7.63
CA LYS A 21 4.28 16.71 6.49
C LYS A 21 4.36 18.19 6.88
N GLY A 22 3.91 18.51 8.08
CA GLY A 22 3.95 19.87 8.61
C GLY A 22 5.31 20.31 9.13
N LEU A 23 6.28 19.40 9.24
CA LEU A 23 7.58 19.75 9.77
C LEU A 23 8.48 20.41 8.71
N PRO A 24 9.22 21.50 9.07
CA PRO A 24 10.10 22.16 8.10
C PRO A 24 11.26 21.28 7.66
N GLU A 25 11.70 20.36 8.50
CA GLU A 25 12.83 19.48 8.22
C GLU A 25 12.42 18.08 7.79
N ARG A 26 11.23 17.94 7.22
CA ARG A 26 10.66 16.65 6.89
C ARG A 26 11.54 15.79 5.98
N GLY A 27 12.41 16.41 5.19
CA GLY A 27 13.33 15.71 4.30
C GLY A 27 14.66 15.33 4.92
N SER A 28 14.90 15.67 6.19
CA SER A 28 16.14 15.30 6.84
C SER A 28 16.13 13.82 7.21
N GLN A 29 17.32 13.21 7.26
CA GLN A 29 17.45 11.81 7.58
C GLN A 29 16.87 11.47 8.95
N GLU A 30 17.11 12.30 9.94
CA GLU A 30 16.62 12.07 11.31
C GLU A 30 15.09 12.06 11.36
N VAL A 31 14.47 13.02 10.69
CA VAL A 31 13.00 13.12 10.65
C VAL A 31 12.42 11.94 9.89
N ILE A 32 13.04 11.55 8.77
CA ILE A 32 12.59 10.40 7.99
C ILE A 32 12.66 9.12 8.83
N VAL A 33 13.76 8.90 9.54
CA VAL A 33 13.92 7.71 10.40
C VAL A 33 12.86 7.69 11.50
N SER A 34 12.60 8.83 12.14
CA SER A 34 11.57 8.91 13.16
C SER A 34 10.18 8.58 12.61
N MET A 35 9.86 9.13 11.43
CA MET A 35 8.60 8.86 10.77
C MET A 35 8.46 7.37 10.43
N LEU A 36 9.50 6.77 9.86
CA LEU A 36 9.47 5.36 9.50
C LEU A 36 9.31 4.45 10.70
N ARG A 37 9.93 4.80 11.84
CA ARG A 37 9.78 4.03 13.07
C ARG A 37 8.35 4.06 13.59
N GLU A 38 7.72 5.23 13.59
CA GLU A 38 6.33 5.35 14.01
C GLU A 38 5.40 4.59 13.08
N LEU A 39 5.63 4.69 11.77
CA LEU A 39 4.84 3.94 10.79
C LEU A 39 5.01 2.43 10.98
N GLN A 40 6.23 1.99 11.26
CA GLN A 40 6.50 0.57 11.50
C GLN A 40 5.82 0.08 12.78
N ASP A 41 5.78 0.90 13.84
CA ASP A 41 5.11 0.53 15.08
C ASP A 41 3.62 0.29 14.85
N VAL A 42 3.00 1.03 13.95
CA VAL A 42 1.58 0.86 13.62
C VAL A 42 1.37 -0.30 12.67
N CYS A 43 2.20 -0.42 11.65
CA CYS A 43 2.00 -1.39 10.57
C CYS A 43 2.71 -2.73 10.78
N GLY A 44 3.70 -2.77 11.65
CA GLY A 44 4.52 -3.96 11.87
C GLY A 44 5.72 -4.05 10.94
N TRP A 45 5.62 -3.47 9.76
CA TRP A 45 6.70 -3.39 8.78
C TRP A 45 6.41 -2.21 7.85
N ILE A 46 7.38 -1.90 6.99
CA ILE A 46 7.21 -0.82 6.01
C ILE A 46 6.95 -1.44 4.64
N GLY A 47 5.68 -1.45 4.26
CA GLY A 47 5.25 -1.99 2.97
C GLY A 47 5.41 -1.00 1.83
N PRO A 48 5.17 -1.44 0.58
CA PRO A 48 5.32 -0.56 -0.59
C PRO A 48 4.47 0.69 -0.56
N SER A 49 3.21 0.59 -0.09
CA SER A 49 2.34 1.76 -0.05
C SER A 49 2.80 2.76 1.00
N VAL A 50 3.24 2.28 2.17
CA VAL A 50 3.76 3.14 3.23
C VAL A 50 5.05 3.82 2.79
N LEU A 51 5.91 3.09 2.09
CA LEU A 51 7.16 3.64 1.56
C LEU A 51 6.88 4.79 0.58
N GLU A 52 5.94 4.59 -0.33
CA GLU A 52 5.52 5.62 -1.29
C GLU A 52 4.98 6.85 -0.58
N GLU A 53 4.06 6.65 0.37
CA GLU A 53 3.45 7.76 1.12
C GLU A 53 4.48 8.50 1.98
N ALA A 54 5.41 7.77 2.59
CA ALA A 54 6.49 8.38 3.37
C ALA A 54 7.40 9.23 2.50
N ALA A 55 7.74 8.75 1.30
CA ALA A 55 8.55 9.50 0.36
C ALA A 55 7.87 10.80 -0.07
N GLN A 56 6.58 10.74 -0.37
CA GLN A 56 5.79 11.92 -0.73
C GLN A 56 5.72 12.90 0.43
N THR A 57 5.52 12.41 1.64
CA THR A 57 5.44 13.25 2.83
C THR A 57 6.76 13.97 3.11
N ALA A 58 7.87 13.25 2.98
CA ALA A 58 9.20 13.83 3.18
C ALA A 58 9.66 14.72 2.01
N GLY A 59 9.01 14.57 0.85
CA GLY A 59 9.41 15.31 -0.34
C GLY A 59 10.68 14.76 -0.97
N VAL A 60 10.94 13.46 -0.83
CA VAL A 60 12.15 12.81 -1.35
C VAL A 60 11.76 11.62 -2.22
N LYS A 61 12.74 11.05 -2.91
CA LYS A 61 12.50 9.86 -3.72
C LYS A 61 12.47 8.61 -2.86
N GLU A 62 11.69 7.63 -3.27
CA GLU A 62 11.61 6.33 -2.59
C GLU A 62 12.99 5.69 -2.43
N SER A 63 13.83 5.82 -3.44
CA SER A 63 15.19 5.26 -3.42
C SER A 63 16.01 5.78 -2.24
N LEU A 64 15.82 7.05 -1.87
CA LEU A 64 16.51 7.60 -0.70
C LEU A 64 16.04 6.94 0.58
N ILE A 65 14.73 6.71 0.72
CA ILE A 65 14.19 6.03 1.90
C ILE A 65 14.73 4.61 1.97
N GLU A 66 14.82 3.91 0.85
CA GLU A 66 15.39 2.56 0.82
C GLU A 66 16.84 2.55 1.27
N ILE A 67 17.63 3.53 0.86
CA ILE A 67 19.02 3.67 1.30
C ILE A 67 19.08 3.89 2.81
N ILE A 68 18.21 4.75 3.33
CA ILE A 68 18.13 5.00 4.78
C ILE A 68 17.78 3.72 5.51
N MET A 69 16.80 2.96 5.02
CA MET A 69 16.39 1.71 5.64
C MET A 69 17.53 0.70 5.70
N LYS A 70 18.39 0.69 4.71
CA LYS A 70 19.55 -0.20 4.73
C LYS A 70 20.55 0.15 5.83
N ARG A 71 20.63 1.43 6.19
CA ARG A 71 21.52 1.89 7.26
C ARG A 71 20.95 1.64 8.65
N TYR A 72 19.66 1.42 8.75
CA TYR A 72 18.98 1.23 10.03
C TYR A 72 18.32 -0.15 10.05
N PRO A 73 19.05 -1.20 10.53
CA PRO A 73 18.53 -2.57 10.52
C PRO A 73 17.24 -2.78 11.31
N SER A 74 16.91 -1.85 12.22
CA SER A 74 15.66 -1.91 12.96
C SER A 74 14.44 -1.59 12.10
N LEU A 75 14.65 -0.97 10.94
CA LEU A 75 13.57 -0.70 9.99
C LEU A 75 13.42 -1.90 9.05
N LYS A 76 12.22 -2.50 9.06
CA LYS A 76 11.95 -3.74 8.34
C LYS A 76 11.03 -3.52 7.16
N LYS A 77 11.42 -3.99 5.99
CA LYS A 77 10.52 -4.02 4.85
C LYS A 77 9.51 -5.16 5.01
N SER A 78 8.37 -5.01 4.33
CA SER A 78 7.39 -6.09 4.30
C SER A 78 7.98 -7.33 3.63
N PRO A 79 7.49 -8.53 4.00
CA PRO A 79 7.96 -9.76 3.36
C PRO A 79 7.42 -9.94 1.94
N TYR A 80 6.40 -9.15 1.55
CA TYR A 80 5.84 -9.22 0.20
C TYR A 80 6.39 -8.10 -0.68
N VAL A 81 6.37 -8.33 -1.99
CA VAL A 81 6.92 -7.40 -2.98
C VAL A 81 5.90 -6.34 -3.40
N HIS A 82 4.63 -6.75 -3.51
CA HIS A 82 3.55 -5.87 -3.96
C HIS A 82 2.40 -5.85 -2.98
N GLU A 83 1.74 -4.71 -2.87
CA GLU A 83 0.57 -4.55 -2.03
C GLU A 83 -0.57 -4.03 -2.88
N ILE A 84 -1.70 -4.74 -2.87
CA ILE A 84 -2.89 -4.36 -3.61
C ILE A 84 -3.99 -3.99 -2.61
N THR A 85 -4.60 -2.82 -2.78
CA THR A 85 -5.73 -2.38 -1.96
C THR A 85 -6.92 -2.16 -2.87
N VAL A 86 -8.03 -2.86 -2.58
CA VAL A 86 -9.26 -2.74 -3.35
C VAL A 86 -10.27 -1.94 -2.55
N CYS A 87 -10.89 -0.95 -3.18
CA CYS A 87 -11.91 -0.12 -2.53
C CYS A 87 -13.21 -0.89 -2.41
N THR A 88 -13.75 -0.96 -1.18
CA THR A 88 -15.02 -1.63 -0.91
C THR A 88 -16.06 -0.68 -0.30
N GLY A 89 -15.88 0.64 -0.47
CA GLY A 89 -16.85 1.62 0.00
C GLY A 89 -18.19 1.53 -0.73
N GLN A 90 -19.20 2.17 -0.20
CA GLN A 90 -20.56 2.06 -0.74
C GLN A 90 -20.66 2.38 -2.23
N ASN A 91 -19.97 3.43 -2.67
CA ASN A 91 -19.96 3.82 -4.07
C ASN A 91 -19.05 2.96 -4.92
N CYS A 92 -18.05 2.33 -4.31
CA CYS A 92 -17.08 1.49 -5.00
C CYS A 92 -17.36 0.00 -4.81
N ALA A 93 -18.19 -0.37 -3.86
CA ALA A 93 -18.64 -1.76 -3.68
C ALA A 93 -19.70 -2.11 -4.72
N SER A 94 -19.61 -1.46 -5.89
CA SER A 94 -20.42 -1.83 -7.03
C SER A 94 -20.03 -3.22 -7.47
N ARG A 95 -20.86 -3.80 -8.32
CA ARG A 95 -20.64 -5.14 -8.84
C ARG A 95 -19.24 -5.33 -9.38
N ASP A 96 -18.67 -4.29 -10.00
CA ASP A 96 -17.39 -4.38 -10.66
C ASP A 96 -16.24 -4.53 -9.67
N ASN A 97 -16.29 -3.82 -8.53
CA ASN A 97 -15.23 -3.92 -7.54
C ASN A 97 -15.23 -5.26 -6.80
N LEU A 98 -16.40 -5.76 -6.44
CA LEU A 98 -16.51 -7.06 -5.78
C LEU A 98 -16.06 -8.18 -6.71
N LYS A 99 -16.46 -8.10 -7.97
CA LYS A 99 -16.05 -9.06 -8.98
C LYS A 99 -14.54 -9.00 -9.22
N LEU A 100 -14.00 -7.80 -9.30
CA LEU A 100 -12.56 -7.59 -9.44
C LEU A 100 -11.78 -8.22 -8.27
N LEU A 101 -12.26 -8.00 -7.05
CA LEU A 101 -11.65 -8.57 -5.85
C LEU A 101 -11.61 -10.09 -5.91
N GLN A 102 -12.73 -10.72 -6.26
CA GLN A 102 -12.83 -12.17 -6.34
C GLN A 102 -11.90 -12.74 -7.42
N GLU A 103 -11.89 -12.13 -8.60
CA GLU A 103 -11.03 -12.58 -9.69
C GLU A 103 -9.55 -12.43 -9.36
N LEU A 104 -9.17 -11.33 -8.72
CA LEU A 104 -7.79 -11.13 -8.29
C LEU A 104 -7.37 -12.19 -7.27
N ARG A 105 -8.24 -12.51 -6.33
CA ARG A 105 -7.95 -13.54 -5.34
C ARG A 105 -7.69 -14.90 -6.01
N GLN A 106 -8.49 -15.22 -7.00
CA GLN A 106 -8.35 -16.49 -7.72
C GLN A 106 -7.08 -16.53 -8.56
N ARG A 107 -6.83 -15.48 -9.32
CA ARG A 107 -5.69 -15.42 -10.23
C ARG A 107 -4.34 -15.34 -9.51
N LEU A 108 -4.31 -14.60 -8.41
CA LEU A 108 -3.08 -14.41 -7.63
C LEU A 108 -2.95 -15.44 -6.51
N LYS A 109 -3.92 -16.34 -6.39
CA LYS A 109 -3.95 -17.38 -5.36
C LYS A 109 -3.78 -16.80 -3.97
N ILE A 110 -4.61 -15.78 -3.67
CA ILE A 110 -4.59 -15.10 -2.38
C ILE A 110 -5.33 -15.95 -1.35
N GLY A 111 -4.67 -16.22 -0.23
CA GLY A 111 -5.27 -16.98 0.87
C GLY A 111 -6.16 -16.14 1.77
N GLY A 112 -6.68 -16.76 2.81
CA GLY A 112 -7.53 -16.08 3.79
C GLY A 112 -6.84 -14.98 4.56
N ASP A 113 -5.51 -15.01 4.62
CA ASP A 113 -4.69 -13.99 5.26
C ASP A 113 -4.37 -12.81 4.33
N GLY A 114 -4.85 -12.86 3.10
CA GLY A 114 -4.59 -11.80 2.12
C GLY A 114 -3.27 -11.94 1.38
N ILE A 115 -2.51 -12.98 1.64
CA ILE A 115 -1.18 -13.15 1.05
C ILE A 115 -1.24 -14.21 -0.06
N SER A 116 -0.55 -13.96 -1.17
CA SER A 116 -0.50 -14.91 -2.28
C SER A 116 0.25 -16.16 -1.88
N GLN A 117 0.02 -17.25 -2.62
CA GLN A 117 0.63 -18.54 -2.32
C GLN A 117 2.15 -18.48 -2.27
N ASP A 118 2.76 -17.66 -3.13
CA ASP A 118 4.21 -17.49 -3.17
C ASP A 118 4.73 -16.46 -2.14
N GLY A 119 3.84 -15.83 -1.38
CA GLY A 119 4.21 -14.87 -0.35
C GLY A 119 4.66 -13.50 -0.87
N ARG A 120 4.52 -13.24 -2.16
CA ARG A 120 5.03 -12.00 -2.77
C ARG A 120 4.02 -10.87 -2.84
N ILE A 121 2.74 -11.18 -2.75
CA ILE A 121 1.67 -10.20 -2.91
C ILE A 121 0.76 -10.22 -1.70
N TYR A 122 0.50 -9.03 -1.16
CA TYR A 122 -0.48 -8.85 -0.09
C TYR A 122 -1.65 -8.05 -0.63
N MET A 123 -2.86 -8.58 -0.48
CA MET A 123 -4.08 -7.90 -0.93
C MET A 123 -4.96 -7.60 0.26
N LYS A 124 -5.39 -6.36 0.37
CA LYS A 124 -6.29 -5.91 1.44
C LYS A 124 -7.41 -5.08 0.83
N THR A 125 -8.41 -4.77 1.64
CA THR A 125 -9.52 -3.92 1.24
C THR A 125 -9.53 -2.65 2.08
N ARG A 126 -10.06 -1.60 1.53
CA ARG A 126 -10.21 -0.32 2.22
C ARG A 126 -11.60 0.22 1.91
N ALA A 127 -12.24 0.84 2.90
CA ALA A 127 -13.61 1.32 2.74
C ALA A 127 -13.75 2.39 1.66
N CYS A 128 -12.75 3.24 1.49
CA CYS A 128 -12.79 4.28 0.46
C CYS A 128 -11.38 4.76 0.09
N LEU A 129 -11.11 4.85 -1.21
CA LEU A 129 -9.87 5.42 -1.74
C LEU A 129 -10.05 6.89 -2.14
N LYS A 130 -11.21 7.49 -1.81
CA LYS A 130 -11.56 8.88 -2.13
C LYS A 130 -11.64 9.18 -3.63
N GLN A 131 -11.82 8.15 -4.45
CA GLN A 131 -11.91 8.26 -5.90
C GLN A 131 -13.20 7.61 -6.41
N CYS A 132 -14.30 7.91 -5.75
CA CYS A 132 -15.58 7.24 -6.03
C CYS A 132 -16.14 7.49 -7.43
N ARG A 133 -15.66 8.52 -8.12
CA ARG A 133 -16.13 8.85 -9.46
C ARG A 133 -15.55 7.97 -10.56
N THR A 134 -14.46 7.27 -10.27
CA THR A 134 -13.75 6.52 -11.28
C THR A 134 -13.62 5.04 -10.93
N THR A 135 -14.74 4.46 -10.52
CA THR A 135 -14.77 3.03 -10.18
C THR A 135 -14.60 2.17 -11.43
N PRO A 136 -14.02 0.98 -11.32
CA PRO A 136 -13.43 0.40 -10.11
C PRO A 136 -12.08 1.02 -9.76
N ASN A 137 -11.84 1.27 -8.50
CA ASN A 137 -10.59 1.83 -8.02
C ASN A 137 -9.77 0.77 -7.29
N ILE A 138 -8.47 0.78 -7.56
CA ILE A 138 -7.55 -0.13 -6.92
C ILE A 138 -6.26 0.63 -6.67
N MET A 139 -5.61 0.34 -5.56
CA MET A 139 -4.31 0.91 -5.26
C MET A 139 -3.27 -0.20 -5.34
N VAL A 140 -2.22 0.02 -6.10
CA VAL A 140 -1.10 -0.91 -6.22
C VAL A 140 0.16 -0.19 -5.79
N ASP A 141 0.78 -0.67 -4.73
CA ASP A 141 2.02 -0.10 -4.17
C ASP A 141 1.91 1.40 -3.87
N GLY A 142 0.74 1.83 -3.38
CA GLY A 142 0.51 3.23 -3.01
C GLY A 142 -0.02 4.11 -4.14
N LYS A 143 -0.12 3.60 -5.35
CA LYS A 143 -0.62 4.36 -6.51
C LYS A 143 -2.01 3.89 -6.89
N ILE A 144 -2.90 4.85 -7.10
CA ILE A 144 -4.30 4.56 -7.44
C ILE A 144 -4.46 4.40 -8.95
N TYR A 145 -5.13 3.33 -9.33
CA TYR A 145 -5.48 3.05 -10.73
C TYR A 145 -6.99 2.90 -10.85
N SER A 146 -7.56 3.45 -11.90
CA SER A 146 -8.99 3.38 -12.14
C SER A 146 -9.26 2.71 -13.49
N GLY A 147 -10.31 1.90 -13.53
CA GLY A 147 -10.73 1.25 -14.77
C GLY A 147 -9.78 0.19 -15.30
N LYS A 148 -8.88 -0.32 -14.48
CA LYS A 148 -7.96 -1.38 -14.89
C LYS A 148 -8.62 -2.75 -14.84
N SER A 149 -8.34 -3.58 -15.83
CA SER A 149 -8.85 -4.96 -15.86
C SER A 149 -8.01 -5.84 -14.94
N VAL A 150 -8.57 -6.99 -14.58
CA VAL A 150 -7.86 -7.99 -13.77
C VAL A 150 -6.55 -8.39 -14.45
N LYS A 151 -6.60 -8.59 -15.76
CA LYS A 151 -5.41 -8.98 -16.55
C LYS A 151 -4.30 -7.95 -16.44
N GLU A 152 -4.64 -6.67 -16.53
CA GLU A 152 -3.68 -5.58 -16.41
C GLU A 152 -3.05 -5.53 -15.02
N ILE A 153 -3.87 -5.69 -13.98
CA ILE A 153 -3.39 -5.66 -12.60
C ILE A 153 -2.48 -6.86 -12.33
N VAL A 154 -2.86 -8.04 -12.77
CA VAL A 154 -2.04 -9.25 -12.61
C VAL A 154 -0.69 -9.06 -13.29
N SER A 155 -0.68 -8.50 -14.51
CA SER A 155 0.56 -8.20 -15.21
C SER A 155 1.46 -7.26 -14.42
N MET A 156 0.88 -6.23 -13.83
CA MET A 156 1.64 -5.25 -13.05
C MET A 156 2.34 -5.87 -11.85
N VAL A 157 1.67 -6.77 -11.14
CA VAL A 157 2.21 -7.33 -9.90
C VAL A 157 3.02 -8.60 -10.09
N THR A 158 2.84 -9.30 -11.20
CA THR A 158 3.65 -10.49 -11.50
C THR A 158 4.94 -10.12 -12.23
N GLY A 159 5.02 -8.90 -12.72
CA GLY A 159 6.23 -8.43 -13.40
C GLY A 159 6.47 -9.02 -14.76
N HIS A 160 5.51 -9.80 -15.26
CA HIS A 160 5.70 -10.38 -16.56
C HIS A 160 5.67 -9.31 -17.62
N GLY A 161 6.60 -9.27 -18.46
CA GLY A 161 6.69 -8.30 -19.52
C GLY A 161 7.37 -7.01 -19.13
N THR A 162 7.74 -6.88 -17.85
CA THR A 162 8.46 -5.71 -17.48
C THR A 162 9.93 -5.97 -17.42
N HIS A 163 10.31 -7.22 -17.54
CA HIS A 163 11.63 -7.38 -17.58
C HIS A 163 11.97 -7.88 -18.73
N ILE A 164 12.38 -7.36 -19.10
CA ILE A 164 12.92 -7.66 -20.10
C ILE A 164 13.92 -7.16 -20.26
#